data_17fae78ddcbd78efa5657e17c61ef4ad
#
_entry.id   17fae78ddcbd78efa5657e17c61ef4ad
#
_cell.length_a   1.000
_cell.length_b   1.000
_cell.length_c   1.000
_cell.angle_alpha   90.00
_cell.angle_beta   90.00
_cell.angle_gamma   90.00
#
_symmetry.space_group_name_H-M   'P 1'
#
loop_
_entity.id
_entity.type
_entity.pdbx_description
1 polymer ?
#
loop_
_entity_poly.entity_id
_entity_poly.type
_entity_poly.pdbx_seq_one_letter_code
_entity_poly.pdbx_strand_id
1 'polypeptide(L)'
;RVRYTVDDPRIERRLLSPGAAWIVREILASNPRPGERDDTFDTARRPRVAWKTGTSYGFRDAWAIGGTRAYTVGVWVGRPDGTPLPGQYGAVTALPLMFEVVDSLPRSTGDPRPPKPASVSETEICWPLGTAAAAQPPALCQKRMQAWSLDGALPPTFAERDARLWSPGIETFAMDMQTGKRLSADCTAPHQARD
;
A
#
# COMPACT_ATOMS: atom_id res chain seq x y z
N ARG A 1 -29.25 20.40 -9.21
CA ARG A 1 -29.16 18.94 -8.89
C ARG A 1 -29.25 18.21 -10.23
N VAL A 2 -28.10 17.78 -10.76
CA VAL A 2 -28.08 16.94 -11.96
C VAL A 2 -28.35 15.50 -11.49
N ARG A 3 -29.52 14.96 -11.81
CA ARG A 3 -29.80 13.54 -11.65
C ARG A 3 -29.41 12.85 -12.95
N TYR A 4 -28.41 12.02 -12.93
CA TYR A 4 -28.18 11.08 -14.01
C TYR A 4 -29.08 9.87 -13.77
N THR A 5 -30.09 9.71 -14.60
CA THR A 5 -30.84 8.45 -14.70
C THR A 5 -29.99 7.47 -15.50
N VAL A 6 -29.71 6.34 -14.88
CA VAL A 6 -28.83 5.29 -15.44
C VAL A 6 -29.69 4.35 -16.29
N ASP A 7 -30.14 4.83 -17.44
CA ASP A 7 -30.79 3.97 -18.45
C ASP A 7 -29.86 3.67 -19.66
N ASP A 8 -28.61 4.09 -19.57
CA ASP A 8 -27.62 3.78 -20.60
C ASP A 8 -26.94 2.44 -20.26
N PRO A 9 -26.96 1.44 -21.16
CA PRO A 9 -26.23 0.20 -20.94
C PRO A 9 -24.75 0.51 -20.89
N ARG A 10 -24.26 0.82 -19.71
CA ARG A 10 -22.84 1.06 -19.48
C ARG A 10 -22.11 -0.23 -19.77
N ILE A 11 -21.18 -0.16 -20.70
CA ILE A 11 -20.22 -1.24 -20.88
C ILE A 11 -19.38 -1.29 -19.62
N GLU A 12 -19.76 -2.15 -18.68
CA GLU A 12 -18.97 -2.41 -17.48
C GLU A 12 -17.67 -3.10 -17.88
N ARG A 13 -16.62 -2.33 -17.97
CA ARG A 13 -15.28 -2.87 -18.21
C ARG A 13 -14.63 -3.18 -16.84
N ARG A 14 -14.49 -4.43 -16.52
CA ARG A 14 -13.69 -4.84 -15.37
C ARG A 14 -12.21 -4.58 -15.63
N LEU A 15 -11.61 -3.71 -14.82
CA LEU A 15 -10.19 -3.37 -14.89
C LEU A 15 -9.34 -4.28 -14.00
N LEU A 16 -9.92 -4.78 -12.90
CA LEU A 16 -9.26 -5.65 -11.92
C LEU A 16 -10.08 -6.91 -11.68
N SER A 17 -9.41 -8.01 -11.39
CA SER A 17 -10.09 -9.19 -10.87
C SER A 17 -10.65 -8.91 -9.46
N PRO A 18 -11.68 -9.65 -9.00
CA PRO A 18 -12.20 -9.49 -7.65
C PRO A 18 -11.14 -9.65 -6.56
N GLY A 19 -10.20 -10.59 -6.74
CA GLY A 19 -9.09 -10.80 -5.81
C GLY A 19 -8.11 -9.63 -5.78
N ALA A 20 -7.72 -9.11 -6.95
CA ALA A 20 -6.84 -7.94 -7.03
C ALA A 20 -7.49 -6.71 -6.39
N ALA A 21 -8.77 -6.46 -6.68
CA ALA A 21 -9.50 -5.34 -6.09
C ALA A 21 -9.62 -5.48 -4.57
N TRP A 22 -9.85 -6.71 -4.07
CA TRP A 22 -9.92 -7.00 -2.65
C TRP A 22 -8.57 -6.73 -1.95
N ILE A 23 -7.44 -7.24 -2.52
CA ILE A 23 -6.09 -7.03 -1.97
C ILE A 23 -5.77 -5.55 -1.88
N VAL A 24 -5.97 -4.78 -2.96
CA VAL A 24 -5.71 -3.34 -2.96
C VAL A 24 -6.57 -2.64 -1.90
N ARG A 25 -7.84 -3.00 -1.79
CA ARG A 25 -8.73 -2.41 -0.78
C ARG A 25 -8.26 -2.73 0.64
N GLU A 26 -7.84 -3.96 0.93
CA GLU A 26 -7.34 -4.35 2.24
C GLU A 26 -6.05 -3.60 2.61
N ILE A 27 -5.12 -3.47 1.66
CA ILE A 27 -3.89 -2.69 1.86
C ILE A 27 -4.22 -1.23 2.15
N LEU A 28 -5.11 -0.62 1.39
CA LEU A 28 -5.48 0.78 1.59
C LEU A 28 -6.28 1.00 2.87
N ALA A 29 -7.06 0.01 3.30
CA ALA A 29 -7.83 0.08 4.54
C ALA A 29 -6.99 -0.20 5.80
N SER A 30 -5.75 -0.67 5.65
CA SER A 30 -4.81 -0.79 6.77
C SER A 30 -4.12 0.52 7.11
N ASN A 31 -4.25 1.55 6.28
CA ASN A 31 -3.71 2.86 6.59
C ASN A 31 -4.47 3.48 7.77
N PRO A 32 -3.77 3.89 8.85
CA PRO A 32 -4.41 4.57 9.98
C PRO A 32 -4.98 5.93 9.53
N ARG A 33 -6.05 6.38 10.18
CA ARG A 33 -6.53 7.74 9.98
C ARG A 33 -5.50 8.74 10.51
N PRO A 34 -5.33 9.90 9.86
CA PRO A 34 -4.46 10.94 10.38
C PRO A 34 -4.84 11.33 11.82
N GLY A 35 -3.85 11.32 12.72
CA GLY A 35 -4.04 11.65 14.14
C GLY A 35 -4.55 10.51 15.03
N GLU A 36 -4.87 9.35 14.48
CA GLU A 36 -5.15 8.14 15.24
C GLU A 36 -3.87 7.30 15.38
N ARG A 37 -3.61 6.81 16.60
CA ARG A 37 -2.56 5.82 16.83
C ARG A 37 -3.13 4.44 16.54
N ASP A 38 -2.29 3.50 16.06
CA ASP A 38 -2.69 2.14 15.68
C ASP A 38 -3.41 1.35 16.78
N ASP A 39 -3.21 1.73 18.05
CA ASP A 39 -3.73 1.04 19.23
C ASP A 39 -5.11 1.57 19.71
N THR A 40 -5.59 2.67 19.13
CA THR A 40 -6.86 3.31 19.54
C THR A 40 -8.03 3.03 18.61
N PHE A 41 -7.92 2.02 17.74
CA PHE A 41 -8.94 1.70 16.76
C PHE A 41 -10.19 1.13 17.46
N ASP A 42 -11.08 1.99 17.90
CA ASP A 42 -12.47 1.62 18.17
C ASP A 42 -13.21 1.41 16.84
N THR A 43 -12.93 0.26 16.22
CA THR A 43 -13.50 -0.14 14.93
C THR A 43 -15.02 -0.26 14.98
N ALA A 44 -15.62 -0.31 16.18
CA ALA A 44 -17.06 -0.39 16.37
C ALA A 44 -17.75 0.95 16.10
N ARG A 45 -17.04 2.06 16.20
CA ARG A 45 -17.63 3.40 16.11
C ARG A 45 -17.45 4.13 14.80
N ARG A 46 -16.48 3.74 13.97
CA ARG A 46 -16.17 4.44 12.71
C ARG A 46 -16.11 3.48 11.52
N PRO A 47 -16.58 3.89 10.34
CA PRO A 47 -16.46 3.04 9.15
C PRO A 47 -15.00 2.81 8.78
N ARG A 48 -14.69 1.59 8.41
CA ARG A 48 -13.38 1.25 7.82
C ARG A 48 -13.31 1.86 6.42
N VAL A 49 -12.28 2.65 6.18
CA VAL A 49 -12.10 3.38 4.92
C VAL A 49 -10.81 2.91 4.24
N ALA A 50 -10.92 2.42 3.03
CA ALA A 50 -9.78 2.21 2.17
C ALA A 50 -9.46 3.52 1.47
N TRP A 51 -8.30 4.15 1.76
CA TRP A 51 -8.04 5.50 1.28
C TRP A 51 -6.64 5.70 0.73
N LYS A 52 -6.52 6.66 -0.19
CA LYS A 52 -5.26 7.10 -0.78
C LYS A 52 -5.31 8.58 -1.10
N THR A 53 -4.20 9.26 -0.87
CA THR A 53 -3.98 10.64 -1.30
C THR A 53 -3.19 10.69 -2.58
N GLY A 54 -3.34 11.79 -3.31
CA GLY A 54 -2.54 12.13 -4.48
C GLY A 54 -2.20 13.61 -4.46
N THR A 55 -1.04 13.94 -5.01
CA THR A 55 -0.63 15.33 -5.23
C THR A 55 0.00 15.42 -6.60
N SER A 56 -0.48 16.33 -7.46
CA SER A 56 0.12 16.53 -8.76
C SER A 56 1.45 17.28 -8.64
N TYR A 57 2.25 17.18 -9.69
CA TYR A 57 3.50 17.93 -9.79
C TYR A 57 3.27 19.43 -9.60
N GLY A 58 4.09 20.05 -8.76
CA GLY A 58 4.03 21.49 -8.48
C GLY A 58 2.84 21.92 -7.60
N PHE A 59 2.24 21.01 -6.82
CA PHE A 59 1.14 21.32 -5.88
C PHE A 59 -0.09 21.96 -6.53
N ARG A 60 -0.45 21.53 -7.72
CA ARG A 60 -1.61 22.05 -8.45
C ARG A 60 -2.91 21.41 -8.02
N ASP A 61 -2.83 20.10 -7.71
CA ASP A 61 -3.99 19.28 -7.35
C ASP A 61 -3.68 18.48 -6.10
N ALA A 62 -4.51 18.62 -5.09
CA ALA A 62 -4.51 17.81 -3.90
C ALA A 62 -5.74 16.90 -3.93
N TRP A 63 -5.53 15.58 -3.95
CA TRP A 63 -6.57 14.58 -4.00
C TRP A 63 -6.60 13.72 -2.75
N ALA A 64 -7.80 13.32 -2.35
CA ALA A 64 -8.02 12.21 -1.45
C ALA A 64 -9.21 11.40 -1.95
N ILE A 65 -9.05 10.08 -2.05
CA ILE A 65 -10.12 9.16 -2.42
C ILE A 65 -10.26 8.14 -1.31
N GLY A 66 -11.48 7.95 -0.81
CA GLY A 66 -11.81 7.00 0.24
C GLY A 66 -13.02 6.13 -0.15
N GLY A 67 -12.89 4.83 0.07
CA GLY A 67 -13.96 3.87 -0.17
C GLY A 67 -14.40 3.20 1.12
N THR A 68 -15.67 3.32 1.47
CA THR A 68 -16.34 2.46 2.46
C THR A 68 -17.03 1.30 1.73
N ARG A 69 -17.80 0.49 2.44
CA ARG A 69 -18.65 -0.52 1.77
C ARG A 69 -19.71 0.10 0.89
N ALA A 70 -20.32 1.20 1.33
CA ALA A 70 -21.49 1.79 0.69
C ALA A 70 -21.17 2.99 -0.19
N TYR A 71 -20.06 3.69 0.08
CA TYR A 71 -19.76 4.96 -0.54
C TYR A 71 -18.32 5.00 -1.04
N THR A 72 -18.13 5.70 -2.14
CA THR A 72 -16.82 6.19 -2.58
C THR A 72 -16.86 7.71 -2.55
N VAL A 73 -15.91 8.30 -1.81
CA VAL A 73 -15.78 9.74 -1.66
C VAL A 73 -14.48 10.17 -2.31
N GLY A 74 -14.57 11.13 -3.22
CA GLY A 74 -13.41 11.79 -3.81
C GLY A 74 -13.42 13.26 -3.44
N VAL A 75 -12.31 13.77 -2.94
CA VAL A 75 -12.09 15.19 -2.65
C VAL A 75 -10.94 15.70 -3.46
N TRP A 76 -11.19 16.78 -4.18
CA TRP A 76 -10.19 17.52 -4.91
C TRP A 76 -10.11 18.94 -4.39
N VAL A 77 -8.90 19.39 -4.13
CA VAL A 77 -8.60 20.78 -3.77
C VAL A 77 -7.55 21.30 -4.73
N GLY A 78 -7.89 22.35 -5.43
CA GLY A 78 -7.04 22.96 -6.46
C GLY A 78 -7.66 24.23 -7.00
N ARG A 79 -6.97 24.85 -7.94
CA ARG A 79 -7.48 26.00 -8.67
C ARG A 79 -7.88 25.59 -10.10
N PRO A 80 -9.03 26.05 -10.59
CA PRO A 80 -9.48 25.70 -11.95
C PRO A 80 -8.51 26.11 -13.05
N ASP A 81 -7.71 27.14 -12.80
CA ASP A 81 -6.68 27.62 -13.74
C ASP A 81 -5.35 26.86 -13.63
N GLY A 82 -5.26 25.87 -12.73
CA GLY A 82 -4.06 25.07 -12.52
C GLY A 82 -2.91 25.83 -11.83
N THR A 83 -3.16 27.01 -11.26
CA THR A 83 -2.15 27.74 -10.51
C THR A 83 -1.72 26.93 -9.28
N PRO A 84 -0.41 26.77 -9.04
CA PRO A 84 0.09 26.06 -7.85
C PRO A 84 -0.40 26.64 -6.51
N LEU A 85 -0.59 25.73 -5.55
CA LEU A 85 -0.86 26.05 -4.16
C LEU A 85 0.28 25.47 -3.30
N PRO A 86 1.43 26.13 -3.21
CA PRO A 86 2.59 25.63 -2.49
C PRO A 86 2.27 25.27 -1.04
N GLY A 87 2.73 24.10 -0.59
CA GLY A 87 2.44 23.55 0.74
C GLY A 87 1.08 22.88 0.88
N GLN A 88 0.23 22.92 -0.14
CA GLN A 88 -1.05 22.21 -0.17
C GLN A 88 -0.86 20.86 -0.88
N TYR A 89 -1.01 19.79 -0.16
CA TYR A 89 -0.93 18.43 -0.73
C TYR A 89 -2.02 17.55 -0.16
N GLY A 90 -2.28 16.42 -0.83
CA GLY A 90 -3.44 15.58 -0.56
C GLY A 90 -3.63 15.21 0.90
N ALA A 91 -2.55 14.87 1.62
CA ALA A 91 -2.64 14.45 3.02
C ALA A 91 -2.99 15.58 4.00
N VAL A 92 -2.62 16.81 3.67
CA VAL A 92 -2.87 17.98 4.55
C VAL A 92 -4.19 18.65 4.25
N THR A 93 -4.56 18.71 2.98
CA THR A 93 -5.71 19.52 2.54
C THR A 93 -6.93 18.68 2.21
N ALA A 94 -6.78 17.70 1.33
CA ALA A 94 -7.93 16.92 0.83
C ALA A 94 -8.33 15.79 1.79
N LEU A 95 -7.37 15.18 2.49
CA LEU A 95 -7.62 14.01 3.32
C LEU A 95 -8.48 14.31 4.56
N PRO A 96 -8.23 15.36 5.35
CA PRO A 96 -9.10 15.72 6.46
C PRO A 96 -10.54 15.95 6.01
N LEU A 97 -10.73 16.73 4.94
CA LEU A 97 -12.06 17.00 4.39
C LEU A 97 -12.75 15.72 3.89
N MET A 98 -12.01 14.81 3.27
CA MET A 98 -12.57 13.51 2.86
C MET A 98 -13.11 12.73 4.08
N PHE A 99 -12.38 12.69 5.19
CA PHE A 99 -12.86 12.01 6.39
C PHE A 99 -14.05 12.70 7.04
N GLU A 100 -14.11 14.03 7.06
CA GLU A 100 -15.28 14.78 7.52
C GLU A 100 -16.52 14.42 6.68
N VAL A 101 -16.38 14.34 5.36
CA VAL A 101 -17.46 13.91 4.48
C VAL A 101 -17.88 12.48 4.78
N VAL A 102 -16.93 11.55 4.89
CA VAL A 102 -17.22 10.14 5.20
C VAL A 102 -17.96 10.01 6.54
N ASP A 103 -17.53 10.74 7.56
CA ASP A 103 -18.11 10.68 8.90
C ASP A 103 -19.53 11.30 8.97
N SER A 104 -19.86 12.18 8.01
CA SER A 104 -21.20 12.77 7.87
C SER A 104 -22.20 11.87 7.11
N LEU A 105 -21.71 10.83 6.41
CA LEU A 105 -22.59 9.95 5.64
C LEU A 105 -23.35 8.98 6.53
N PRO A 106 -24.57 8.57 6.12
CA PRO A 106 -25.31 7.54 6.81
C PRO A 106 -24.50 6.25 6.96
N ARG A 107 -24.48 5.72 8.17
CA ARG A 107 -23.79 4.45 8.44
C ARG A 107 -24.62 3.29 7.89
N SER A 108 -23.99 2.41 7.14
CA SER A 108 -24.57 1.11 6.86
C SER A 108 -24.44 0.24 8.11
N THR A 109 -25.56 -0.28 8.59
CA THR A 109 -25.57 -1.28 9.67
C THR A 109 -24.83 -2.52 9.18
N GLY A 110 -23.85 -2.97 9.95
CA GLY A 110 -23.04 -4.12 9.60
C GLY A 110 -22.08 -3.84 8.44
N ASP A 111 -20.97 -3.17 8.72
CA ASP A 111 -19.89 -2.96 7.74
C ASP A 111 -18.82 -4.07 7.89
N PRO A 112 -19.18 -5.33 7.60
CA PRO A 112 -18.20 -6.40 7.64
C PRO A 112 -17.20 -6.16 6.50
N ARG A 113 -15.98 -6.58 6.69
CA ARG A 113 -15.03 -6.73 5.59
C ARG A 113 -15.72 -7.48 4.45
N PRO A 114 -15.54 -7.06 3.19
CA PRO A 114 -16.00 -7.88 2.08
C PRO A 114 -15.38 -9.27 2.20
N PRO A 115 -16.13 -10.34 1.91
CA PRO A 115 -15.61 -11.69 2.00
C PRO A 115 -14.36 -11.83 1.14
N LYS A 116 -13.35 -12.48 1.68
CA LYS A 116 -12.10 -12.75 0.96
C LYS A 116 -12.40 -13.68 -0.23
N PRO A 117 -12.06 -13.28 -1.47
CA PRO A 117 -12.22 -14.16 -2.64
C PRO A 117 -11.37 -15.42 -2.53
N ALA A 118 -11.84 -16.52 -3.11
CA ALA A 118 -11.09 -17.78 -3.10
C ALA A 118 -9.72 -17.70 -3.82
N SER A 119 -9.58 -16.75 -4.76
CA SER A 119 -8.32 -16.46 -5.45
C SER A 119 -7.27 -15.76 -4.57
N VAL A 120 -7.62 -15.37 -3.34
CA VAL A 120 -6.71 -14.67 -2.43
C VAL A 120 -6.32 -15.57 -1.28
N SER A 121 -5.02 -15.76 -1.07
CA SER A 121 -4.45 -16.50 0.04
C SER A 121 -3.40 -15.67 0.79
N GLU A 122 -3.13 -16.07 2.03
CA GLU A 122 -2.03 -15.52 2.82
C GLU A 122 -0.78 -16.34 2.60
N THR A 123 0.35 -15.67 2.43
CA THR A 123 1.65 -16.31 2.24
C THR A 123 2.70 -15.55 3.05
N GLU A 124 3.54 -16.29 3.75
CA GLU A 124 4.69 -15.71 4.44
C GLU A 124 5.81 -15.43 3.43
N ILE A 125 6.26 -14.18 3.40
CA ILE A 125 7.31 -13.70 2.49
C ILE A 125 8.54 -13.21 3.24
N CYS A 126 9.68 -13.24 2.56
CA CYS A 126 10.91 -12.59 3.00
C CYS A 126 10.86 -11.11 2.64
N TRP A 127 11.05 -10.25 3.61
CA TRP A 127 11.13 -8.81 3.37
C TRP A 127 12.59 -8.34 3.35
N PRO A 128 13.02 -7.50 2.40
CA PRO A 128 12.23 -6.83 1.34
C PRO A 128 12.12 -7.59 0.01
N LEU A 129 12.59 -8.82 -0.08
CA LEU A 129 12.67 -9.58 -1.33
C LEU A 129 11.30 -9.90 -1.95
N GLY A 130 10.26 -10.08 -1.13
CA GLY A 130 8.92 -10.45 -1.59
C GLY A 130 8.75 -11.91 -2.02
N THR A 131 9.80 -12.73 -1.91
CA THR A 131 9.77 -14.17 -2.24
C THR A 131 9.13 -14.97 -1.11
N ALA A 132 8.53 -16.13 -1.43
CA ALA A 132 7.99 -17.01 -0.39
C ALA A 132 9.08 -17.42 0.62
N ALA A 133 8.78 -17.29 1.90
CA ALA A 133 9.74 -17.59 2.96
C ALA A 133 10.20 -19.07 2.93
N ALA A 134 9.31 -19.98 2.54
CA ALA A 134 9.63 -21.40 2.39
C ALA A 134 10.60 -21.72 1.25
N ALA A 135 10.74 -20.80 0.28
CA ALA A 135 11.61 -20.99 -0.88
C ALA A 135 13.02 -20.39 -0.68
N GLN A 136 13.28 -19.76 0.47
CA GLN A 136 14.54 -19.07 0.72
C GLN A 136 15.32 -19.70 1.88
N PRO A 137 16.65 -19.77 1.78
CA PRO A 137 17.50 -20.09 2.92
C PRO A 137 17.28 -19.11 4.07
N PRO A 138 17.32 -19.56 5.35
CA PRO A 138 17.12 -18.68 6.50
C PRO A 138 18.07 -17.45 6.54
N ALA A 139 19.29 -17.60 6.04
CA ALA A 139 20.28 -16.53 5.96
C ALA A 139 19.83 -15.37 5.06
N LEU A 140 19.00 -15.64 4.05
CA LEU A 140 18.46 -14.64 3.12
C LEU A 140 17.06 -14.16 3.49
N CYS A 141 16.46 -14.73 4.55
CA CYS A 141 15.10 -14.44 4.99
C CYS A 141 15.08 -14.04 6.47
N GLN A 142 15.81 -12.99 6.82
CA GLN A 142 15.93 -12.54 8.21
C GLN A 142 14.66 -11.86 8.73
N LYS A 143 13.93 -11.18 7.86
CA LYS A 143 12.65 -10.55 8.19
C LYS A 143 11.53 -11.19 7.39
N ARG A 144 10.51 -11.70 8.09
CA ARG A 144 9.35 -12.32 7.49
C ARG A 144 8.11 -11.47 7.69
N MET A 145 7.22 -11.48 6.74
CA MET A 145 5.95 -10.76 6.77
C MET A 145 4.86 -11.61 6.14
N GLN A 146 3.62 -11.44 6.63
CA GLN A 146 2.45 -11.96 5.95
C GLN A 146 2.07 -11.05 4.79
N ALA A 147 1.84 -11.63 3.62
CA ALA A 147 1.41 -10.93 2.41
C ALA A 147 0.22 -11.65 1.77
N TRP A 148 -0.57 -10.89 1.02
CA TRP A 148 -1.64 -11.45 0.20
C TRP A 148 -1.05 -11.91 -1.13
N SER A 149 -1.36 -13.13 -1.54
CA SER A 149 -1.07 -13.66 -2.87
C SER A 149 -2.35 -13.82 -3.68
N LEU A 150 -2.26 -13.58 -4.97
CA LEU A 150 -3.37 -13.72 -5.92
C LEU A 150 -3.14 -14.98 -6.76
N ASP A 151 -4.12 -15.91 -6.74
CA ASP A 151 -4.02 -17.18 -7.44
C ASP A 151 -2.74 -17.98 -7.14
N GLY A 152 -2.24 -17.86 -5.89
CA GLY A 152 -1.00 -18.48 -5.45
C GLY A 152 0.28 -17.83 -6.01
N ALA A 153 0.15 -16.81 -6.85
CA ALA A 153 1.29 -16.10 -7.40
C ALA A 153 1.74 -14.99 -6.43
N LEU A 154 3.02 -14.99 -6.12
CA LEU A 154 3.70 -13.86 -5.51
C LEU A 154 4.40 -13.08 -6.63
N PRO A 155 4.16 -11.78 -6.77
CA PRO A 155 4.92 -10.99 -7.74
C PRO A 155 6.38 -11.05 -7.32
N PRO A 156 7.29 -11.51 -8.20
CA PRO A 156 8.71 -11.51 -7.88
C PRO A 156 9.14 -10.05 -7.74
N THR A 157 9.58 -9.68 -6.55
CA THR A 157 10.17 -8.36 -6.34
C THR A 157 11.51 -8.29 -7.06
N PHE A 158 12.21 -9.45 -7.17
CA PHE A 158 13.44 -9.61 -7.93
C PHE A 158 13.48 -11.03 -8.51
N ALA A 159 13.70 -11.16 -9.82
CA ALA A 159 13.91 -12.46 -10.42
C ALA A 159 15.30 -12.96 -10.01
N GLU A 160 15.38 -14.21 -9.54
CA GLU A 160 16.63 -14.84 -9.07
C GLU A 160 17.76 -14.84 -10.12
N ARG A 161 17.43 -14.73 -11.40
CA ARG A 161 18.40 -14.79 -12.50
C ARG A 161 19.16 -13.50 -12.74
N ASP A 162 18.71 -12.38 -12.20
CA ASP A 162 19.31 -11.08 -12.45
C ASP A 162 19.67 -10.37 -11.15
N ALA A 163 20.55 -11.00 -10.36
CA ALA A 163 21.25 -10.33 -9.27
C ALA A 163 21.99 -9.04 -9.75
N ARG A 164 22.12 -8.85 -11.06
CA ARG A 164 22.63 -7.65 -11.71
C ARG A 164 21.60 -6.55 -11.91
N LEU A 165 20.30 -6.85 -11.74
CA LEU A 165 19.19 -5.91 -11.89
C LEU A 165 18.60 -5.50 -10.55
N TRP A 166 19.37 -5.56 -9.48
CA TRP A 166 18.95 -4.94 -8.23
C TRP A 166 18.64 -3.47 -8.49
N SER A 167 17.51 -3.02 -7.97
CA SER A 167 17.21 -1.59 -7.99
C SER A 167 18.46 -0.81 -7.57
N PRO A 168 18.86 0.25 -8.29
CA PRO A 168 20.04 1.04 -7.94
C PRO A 168 20.03 1.59 -6.50
N GLY A 169 18.93 1.45 -5.76
CA GLY A 169 18.82 1.77 -4.35
C GLY A 169 19.07 0.61 -3.38
N ILE A 170 19.36 -0.62 -3.87
CA ILE A 170 19.67 -1.76 -2.99
C ILE A 170 21.12 -2.18 -3.22
N GLU A 171 21.94 -1.92 -2.23
CA GLU A 171 23.33 -2.36 -2.19
C GLU A 171 23.51 -3.50 -1.21
N THR A 172 24.26 -4.52 -1.60
CA THR A 172 24.74 -5.55 -0.66
C THR A 172 26.03 -5.07 -0.06
N PHE A 173 26.11 -4.99 1.24
CA PHE A 173 27.34 -4.65 1.94
C PHE A 173 27.59 -5.65 3.07
N ALA A 174 28.86 -5.89 3.37
CA ALA A 174 29.28 -6.64 4.53
C ALA A 174 29.18 -5.75 5.78
N MET A 175 28.66 -6.32 6.86
CA MET A 175 28.52 -5.64 8.13
C MET A 175 29.26 -6.42 9.21
N ASP A 176 30.01 -5.71 10.04
CA ASP A 176 30.58 -6.26 11.24
C ASP A 176 29.47 -6.59 12.24
N MET A 177 29.32 -7.87 12.56
CA MET A 177 28.24 -8.36 13.43
C MET A 177 28.40 -7.94 14.89
N GLN A 178 29.60 -7.53 15.30
CA GLN A 178 29.84 -7.07 16.68
C GLN A 178 29.58 -5.59 16.84
N THR A 179 29.97 -4.80 15.86
CA THR A 179 29.86 -3.34 15.94
C THR A 179 28.67 -2.78 15.19
N GLY A 180 28.01 -3.56 14.33
CA GLY A 180 26.92 -3.12 13.46
C GLY A 180 27.33 -2.11 12.40
N LYS A 181 28.64 -1.96 12.13
CA LYS A 181 29.15 -1.01 11.15
C LYS A 181 29.37 -1.66 9.78
N ARG A 182 29.15 -0.91 8.72
CA ARG A 182 29.47 -1.32 7.37
C ARG A 182 30.98 -1.53 7.24
N LEU A 183 31.38 -2.67 6.69
CA LEU A 183 32.78 -2.97 6.35
C LEU A 183 33.12 -2.31 5.00
N SER A 184 34.34 -1.82 4.88
CA SER A 184 34.86 -1.37 3.57
C SER A 184 35.11 -2.57 2.66
N ALA A 185 35.18 -2.32 1.34
CA ALA A 185 35.45 -3.36 0.35
C ALA A 185 36.75 -4.12 0.64
N ASP A 186 37.76 -3.44 1.19
CA ASP A 186 39.03 -4.01 1.55
C ASP A 186 38.98 -5.00 2.72
N CYS A 187 37.93 -4.90 3.56
CA CYS A 187 37.70 -5.80 4.69
C CYS A 187 36.90 -7.04 4.31
N THR A 188 36.39 -7.11 3.10
CA THR A 188 35.57 -8.24 2.60
C THR A 188 36.42 -9.27 1.83
N ALA A 189 37.71 -9.07 1.68
CA ALA A 189 38.59 -10.10 1.14
C ALA A 189 38.48 -11.37 2.01
N PRO A 190 38.27 -12.55 1.42
CA PRO A 190 38.17 -13.77 2.19
C PRO A 190 39.47 -13.94 2.99
N HIS A 191 39.37 -13.92 4.31
CA HIS A 191 40.44 -14.42 5.16
C HIS A 191 40.62 -15.88 4.74
N GLN A 192 41.63 -16.16 3.98
CA GLN A 192 42.11 -17.50 3.82
C GLN A 192 42.48 -17.99 5.23
N ALA A 193 41.65 -18.91 5.72
CA ALA A 193 42.05 -19.67 6.90
C ALA A 193 43.41 -20.26 6.58
N ARG A 194 44.42 -19.77 7.24
CA ARG A 194 45.71 -20.46 7.30
C ARG A 194 45.49 -21.52 8.38
N ASP A 195 45.74 -22.75 7.94
CA ASP A 195 45.83 -23.94 8.76
C ASP A 195 46.65 -23.75 10.02
#